data_f630522f3932d5ab3b8203201b526fff
#
_entry.id   f630522f3932d5ab3b8203201b526fff
#
_cell.length_a   1.000
_cell.length_b   1.000
_cell.length_c   1.000
_cell.angle_alpha   90.00
_cell.angle_beta   90.00
_cell.angle_gamma   90.00
#
_symmetry.space_group_name_H-M   'P 1'
#
loop_
_entity.id
_entity.type
_entity.pdbx_description
1 polymer ?
#
loop_
_entity_poly.entity_id
_entity_poly.type
_entity_poly.pdbx_seq_one_letter_code
_entity_poly.pdbx_strand_id
1 'polypeptide(L)' 'MIQVIVNGAAQRFDRPLNVQALLEQLAIAGKKVAVERNGEIVPKSAHAQTVIGDGDQLEIVVAVGGG' A
#
# COMPACT_ATOMS: atom_id res chain seq x y z
N MET A 1 -16.00 -6.33 3.29
CA MET A 1 -15.18 -5.25 3.91
C MET A 1 -13.90 -5.82 4.46
N ILE A 2 -12.81 -5.15 4.23
CA ILE A 2 -11.51 -5.55 4.78
C ILE A 2 -10.96 -4.43 5.65
N GLN A 3 -10.14 -4.82 6.61
CA GLN A 3 -9.39 -3.88 7.43
C GLN A 3 -7.91 -4.20 7.28
N VAL A 4 -7.12 -3.19 6.98
CA VAL A 4 -5.67 -3.33 6.87
C VAL A 4 -5.01 -2.30 7.76
N ILE A 5 -3.77 -2.58 8.14
CA ILE A 5 -2.99 -1.64 8.95
C ILE A 5 -1.98 -0.98 8.02
N VAL A 6 -2.05 0.33 7.91
CA VAL A 6 -1.13 1.08 7.06
C VAL A 6 -0.34 2.02 7.97
N ASN A 7 0.96 1.79 8.06
CA ASN A 7 1.84 2.59 8.92
C ASN A 7 1.31 2.68 10.35
N GLY A 8 0.80 1.57 10.87
CA GLY A 8 0.28 1.49 12.22
C GLY A 8 -1.14 1.96 12.40
N ALA A 9 -1.79 2.45 11.35
CA ALA A 9 -3.16 2.96 11.46
C ALA A 9 -4.12 2.04 10.69
N ALA A 10 -5.25 1.73 11.30
CA ALA A 10 -6.25 0.88 10.68
C ALA A 10 -6.97 1.64 9.57
N GLN A 11 -7.10 1.00 8.41
CA GLN A 11 -7.83 1.50 7.27
C GLN A 11 -8.85 0.45 6.84
N ARG A 12 -10.02 0.88 6.45
CA ARG A 12 -11.08 -0.04 6.02
C ARG A 12 -11.49 0.26 4.60
N PHE A 13 -11.73 -0.81 3.85
CA PHE A 13 -12.16 -0.73 2.46
C PHE A 13 -13.32 -1.68 2.25
N ASP A 14 -14.21 -1.33 1.32
CA ASP A 14 -15.40 -2.15 1.05
C ASP A 14 -15.05 -3.52 0.51
N ARG A 15 -13.94 -3.63 -0.19
CA ARG A 15 -13.53 -4.87 -0.84
C ARG A 15 -12.00 -4.89 -0.95
N PRO A 16 -11.43 -6.06 -1.19
CA PRO A 16 -9.99 -6.13 -1.44
C PRO A 16 -9.59 -5.27 -2.64
N LEU A 17 -8.40 -4.71 -2.56
CA LEU A 17 -7.87 -3.85 -3.61
C LEU A 17 -6.40 -4.18 -3.78
N ASN A 18 -5.83 -3.82 -4.93
CA ASN A 18 -4.41 -4.02 -5.14
C ASN A 18 -3.61 -2.84 -4.57
N VAL A 19 -2.28 -3.01 -4.50
CA VAL A 19 -1.41 -1.98 -3.95
C VAL A 19 -1.54 -0.68 -4.73
N GLN A 20 -1.63 -0.77 -6.06
CA GLN A 20 -1.77 0.42 -6.89
C GLN A 20 -3.01 1.22 -6.50
N ALA A 21 -4.15 0.55 -6.34
CA ALA A 21 -5.39 1.22 -5.95
C ALA A 21 -5.28 1.82 -4.55
N LEU A 22 -4.59 1.14 -3.63
CA LEU A 22 -4.37 1.69 -2.30
C LEU A 22 -3.58 2.99 -2.37
N LEU A 23 -2.50 3.02 -3.16
CA LEU A 23 -1.70 4.22 -3.30
C LEU A 23 -2.51 5.37 -3.90
N GLU A 24 -3.41 5.05 -4.84
CA GLU A 24 -4.30 6.06 -5.42
C GLU A 24 -5.25 6.63 -4.37
N GLN A 25 -5.81 5.77 -3.52
CA GLN A 25 -6.71 6.23 -2.47
C GLN A 25 -5.99 7.08 -1.43
N LEU A 26 -4.72 6.81 -1.18
CA LEU A 26 -3.92 7.60 -0.26
C LEU A 26 -3.36 8.86 -0.92
N ALA A 27 -3.65 9.08 -2.20
CA ALA A 27 -3.19 10.22 -2.98
C ALA A 27 -1.67 10.30 -3.10
N ILE A 28 -1.02 9.18 -3.13
CA ILE A 28 0.44 9.10 -3.28
C ILE A 28 0.87 8.26 -4.48
N ALA A 29 -0.07 7.84 -5.31
CA ALA A 29 0.27 7.21 -6.59
C ALA A 29 1.04 8.22 -7.44
N GLY A 30 2.06 7.76 -8.10
CA GLY A 30 2.91 8.64 -8.89
C GLY A 30 4.09 9.21 -8.13
N LYS A 31 4.11 9.08 -6.83
CA LYS A 31 5.28 9.44 -6.03
C LYS A 31 6.21 8.24 -5.91
N LYS A 32 7.45 8.50 -5.54
CA LYS A 32 8.40 7.42 -5.27
C LYS A 32 8.06 6.84 -3.91
N VAL A 33 7.52 5.65 -3.89
CA VAL A 33 7.13 5.01 -2.63
C VAL A 33 7.79 3.65 -2.51
N ALA A 34 8.09 3.28 -1.29
CA ALA A 34 8.51 1.93 -0.95
C ALA A 34 7.38 1.29 -0.15
N VAL A 35 6.96 0.11 -0.56
CA VAL A 35 5.85 -0.59 0.07
C VAL A 35 6.32 -1.92 0.60
N GLU A 36 6.04 -2.19 1.87
CA GLU A 36 6.20 -3.51 2.46
C GLU A 36 4.83 -4.04 2.83
N ARG A 37 4.63 -5.32 2.57
CA ARG A 37 3.40 -6.02 2.95
C ARG A 37 3.79 -7.21 3.80
N ASN A 38 3.34 -7.21 5.05
CA ASN A 38 3.64 -8.28 6.01
C ASN A 38 5.14 -8.57 6.09
N GLY A 39 5.96 -7.51 6.07
CA GLY A 39 7.41 -7.63 6.19
C GLY A 39 8.17 -7.87 4.89
N GLU A 40 7.46 -7.96 3.78
CA GLU A 40 8.12 -8.20 2.50
C GLU A 40 7.96 -7.02 1.56
N ILE A 41 9.02 -6.65 0.89
CA ILE A 41 9.00 -5.56 -0.09
C ILE A 41 8.12 -5.95 -1.27
N VAL A 42 7.26 -5.05 -1.68
CA VAL A 42 6.47 -5.18 -2.89
C VAL A 42 7.08 -4.27 -3.95
N PRO A 43 7.76 -4.82 -4.95
CA PRO A 43 8.37 -3.96 -5.96
C PRO A 43 7.32 -3.23 -6.78
N LYS A 44 7.72 -2.09 -7.32
CA LYS A 44 6.78 -1.26 -8.08
C LYS A 44 6.12 -2.04 -9.21
N SER A 45 6.86 -2.91 -9.87
CA SER A 45 6.33 -3.72 -10.97
C SER A 45 5.24 -4.68 -10.53
N ALA A 46 5.11 -4.95 -9.25
CA ALA A 46 4.10 -5.85 -8.71
C ALA A 46 2.92 -5.13 -8.06
N HIS A 47 2.92 -3.81 -8.01
CA HIS A 47 1.87 -3.06 -7.32
C HIS A 47 0.47 -3.35 -7.88
N ALA A 48 0.35 -3.45 -9.18
CA ALA A 48 -0.94 -3.69 -9.82
C ALA A 48 -1.42 -5.14 -9.68
N GLN A 49 -0.52 -6.04 -9.32
CA GLN A 49 -0.83 -7.46 -9.25
C GLN A 49 -0.92 -7.99 -7.82
N THR A 50 -0.52 -7.19 -6.84
CA THR A 50 -0.54 -7.61 -5.44
C THR A 50 -1.84 -7.16 -4.80
N VAL A 51 -2.68 -8.12 -4.47
CA VAL A 51 -3.97 -7.85 -3.84
C VAL A 51 -3.80 -7.83 -2.33
N ILE A 52 -4.33 -6.79 -1.71
CA ILE A 52 -4.31 -6.61 -0.27
C ILE A 52 -5.59 -7.19 0.30
N GLY A 53 -5.47 -7.98 1.34
CA GLY A 53 -6.62 -8.60 1.98
C GLY A 53 -6.75 -8.21 3.44
N ASP A 54 -7.83 -8.68 4.04
CA ASP A 54 -8.13 -8.39 5.43
C ASP A 54 -6.99 -8.86 6.34
N GLY A 55 -6.59 -8.02 7.27
CA GLY A 55 -5.53 -8.34 8.22
C GLY A 55 -4.12 -8.02 7.74
N ASP A 56 -3.95 -7.62 6.50
CA ASP A 56 -2.61 -7.29 6.01
C ASP A 56 -2.04 -6.08 6.73
N GLN A 57 -0.73 -6.11 6.93
CA GLN A 57 0.02 -4.99 7.51
C GLN A 57 0.95 -4.42 6.45
N LEU A 58 0.81 -3.13 6.24
CA LEU A 58 1.56 -2.43 5.20
C LEU A 58 2.37 -1.31 5.81
N GLU A 59 3.59 -1.15 5.33
CA GLU A 59 4.40 0.02 5.62
C GLU A 59 4.72 0.71 4.30
N ILE A 60 4.41 1.98 4.24
CA ILE A 60 4.59 2.78 3.05
C ILE A 60 5.44 3.99 3.39
N VAL A 61 6.57 4.12 2.70
CA VAL A 61 7.47 5.26 2.86
C VAL A 61 7.49 6.02 1.57
N VAL A 62 7.23 7.32 1.64
CA VAL A 62 7.30 8.19 0.48
C VAL A 62 8.67 8.84 0.48
N ALA A 63 9.43 8.62 -0.58
CA ALA A 63 10.73 9.25 -0.72
C ALA A 63 10.54 10.74 -0.97
N VAL A 64 11.21 11.56 -0.19
CA VAL A 64 11.15 13.02 -0.33
C VAL A 64 12.46 13.55 -0.86
N GLY A 65 12.37 14.62 -1.53
CA GLY A 65 13.54 15.29 -1.98
C GLY A 65 14.02 14.79 -3.24
N GLY A 66 14.24 14.82 -3.87
CA GLY A 66 14.74 14.35 -4.82
C GLY A 66 15.29 14.53 -5.80
N GLY A 67 15.06 14.64 -5.94
CA GLY A 67 15.69 14.47 -6.97
C GLY A 67 15.56 14.11 -8.03
#